data_4a82ba9cc29540ea04fb7a6fccdf0cab
#
_entry.id   4a82ba9cc29540ea04fb7a6fccdf0cab
#
_cell.length_a   1.000
_cell.length_b   1.000
_cell.length_c   1.000
_cell.angle_alpha   90.00
_cell.angle_beta   90.00
_cell.angle_gamma   90.00
#
_symmetry.space_group_name_H-M   'P 1'
#
loop_
_entity.id
_entity.type
_entity.pdbx_description
1 polymer ?
#
loop_
_entity_poly.entity_id
_entity_poly.type
_entity_poly.pdbx_seq_one_letter_code
_entity_poly.pdbx_strand_id
1 'polypeptide(L)'
;FYFSGFAELCDKLKDVNLKVLVGLEVERNIVNSIKEVENFATTNKTRGQLREDFYKSLVEIFNNTDFFDSEEQIEKFKLFLGKLENGSLEVRKTLDPNHAKLYLFQNKEEENICGTFPGTMITGSSNLSVTGLKNRLELNVILRDKPSYIEGKAVFDELWETSVAVVDTEHITEFKEKVIKHIWFEKLYSPYAMFVRVLHEYFNIPTDENILTPSDITDGTYSNLKYQTDAVQLALNSIKNHEGVIISDVVGLGKSIIASTVARNLHLRTIIICPPHLKTQWDEYKDEFGFTASVFSAGKIDAALEHYRQIMRTDEKFLIIVDEAHKYKNEFIQDYSTLHDLCMGNKVMLLTATPFNNRPEDIYSMLKLFQIPSKSTLKTVENLGAAFKELISRYKDLAEGQRKNTLTKAEIKEEADAIAKSIRSIISPLVVRRSRLDLEEIPEYKEDLKRQKINPVIPEPPVQLGYYLGDIRDLYLRTLNLISPTDEEKDKNPGTHYYEGARYKPTRYIVDDEKLKKELDKELEEKMGTDLGMLIGRQVNVSLFMRRMLVRRYESSVAAFRDSLNSMIDSSEHILKW
;
A
#
# COMPACT_ATOMS: atom_id res chain seq x y z
N PHE A 1 -5.14 17.43 17.99
CA PHE A 1 -3.80 17.73 18.45
C PHE A 1 -3.79 18.90 19.45
N TYR A 2 -4.06 20.14 19.02
CA TYR A 2 -4.10 21.33 19.91
C TYR A 2 -5.24 21.28 20.89
N PHE A 3 -6.36 20.70 20.48
CA PHE A 3 -7.51 20.57 21.35
C PHE A 3 -7.23 19.63 22.53
N SER A 4 -6.49 18.53 22.34
CA SER A 4 -6.14 17.62 23.43
C SER A 4 -5.25 18.31 24.49
N GLY A 5 -4.31 19.14 24.06
CA GLY A 5 -3.51 19.96 24.98
C GLY A 5 -4.30 21.06 25.65
N PHE A 6 -5.21 21.72 24.95
CA PHE A 6 -6.13 22.68 25.52
C PHE A 6 -7.04 22.02 26.57
N ALA A 7 -7.64 20.88 26.26
CA ALA A 7 -8.52 20.15 27.16
C ALA A 7 -7.81 19.73 28.46
N GLU A 8 -6.53 19.38 28.38
CA GLU A 8 -5.70 19.06 29.54
C GLU A 8 -5.41 20.26 30.45
N LEU A 9 -5.30 21.45 29.86
CA LEU A 9 -5.02 22.70 30.57
C LEU A 9 -6.25 23.60 30.70
N CYS A 10 -7.43 23.12 30.40
CA CYS A 10 -8.68 23.88 30.26
C CYS A 10 -8.95 24.79 31.45
N ASP A 11 -8.84 24.28 32.68
CA ASP A 11 -9.08 25.06 33.90
C ASP A 11 -8.13 26.25 34.08
N LYS A 12 -6.90 26.12 33.58
CA LYS A 12 -5.86 27.17 33.65
C LYS A 12 -5.95 28.17 32.51
N LEU A 13 -6.50 27.75 31.38
CA LEU A 13 -6.61 28.56 30.16
C LEU A 13 -7.96 29.24 30.00
N LYS A 14 -8.90 28.96 30.88
CA LYS A 14 -10.27 29.45 30.83
C LYS A 14 -10.38 30.97 30.66
N ASP A 15 -9.61 31.73 31.43
CA ASP A 15 -9.71 33.19 31.48
C ASP A 15 -8.51 33.90 30.77
N VAL A 16 -7.76 33.17 29.93
CA VAL A 16 -6.58 33.65 29.22
C VAL A 16 -6.85 33.84 27.74
N ASN A 17 -6.39 34.94 27.15
CA ASN A 17 -6.42 35.13 25.71
C ASN A 17 -5.28 34.31 25.07
N LEU A 18 -5.59 33.59 23.99
CA LEU A 18 -4.70 32.66 23.34
C LEU A 18 -4.55 32.98 21.85
N LYS A 19 -3.31 33.00 21.39
CA LYS A 19 -2.96 33.00 19.96
C LYS A 19 -2.19 31.74 19.64
N VAL A 20 -2.68 30.95 18.71
CA VAL A 20 -2.11 29.65 18.35
C VAL A 20 -1.69 29.65 16.88
N LEU A 21 -0.39 29.39 16.63
CA LEU A 21 0.14 29.12 15.30
C LEU A 21 0.29 27.61 15.10
N VAL A 22 -0.33 27.13 14.04
CA VAL A 22 -0.27 25.72 13.64
C VAL A 22 0.70 25.58 12.47
N GLY A 23 1.75 24.76 12.66
CA GLY A 23 2.62 24.32 11.58
C GLY A 23 2.16 22.98 10.99
N LEU A 24 2.72 22.60 9.85
CA LEU A 24 2.61 21.23 9.34
C LEU A 24 3.61 20.34 10.09
N GLU A 25 3.12 19.29 10.74
CA GLU A 25 3.98 18.28 11.34
C GLU A 25 4.26 17.19 10.29
N VAL A 26 5.53 17.05 9.91
CA VAL A 26 5.99 16.01 9.02
C VAL A 26 6.70 14.95 9.85
N GLU A 27 6.14 13.75 9.91
CA GLU A 27 6.82 12.63 10.57
C GLU A 27 8.08 12.24 9.80
N ARG A 28 9.23 12.24 10.50
CA ARG A 28 10.58 12.04 9.94
C ARG A 28 10.81 10.72 9.20
N ASN A 29 9.96 9.74 9.35
CA ASN A 29 10.13 8.41 8.72
C ASN A 29 9.69 8.32 7.26
N ILE A 30 9.18 9.41 6.69
CA ILE A 30 8.68 9.50 5.31
C ILE A 30 9.47 10.55 4.50
N VAL A 31 10.64 10.96 4.97
CA VAL A 31 11.38 12.15 4.52
C VAL A 31 11.74 12.13 3.02
N ASN A 32 11.97 10.99 2.40
CA ASN A 32 12.32 10.96 0.97
C ASN A 32 11.09 11.02 0.04
N SER A 33 9.98 10.43 0.45
CA SER A 33 8.72 10.41 -0.33
C SER A 33 7.92 11.70 -0.17
N ILE A 34 8.02 12.35 0.99
CA ILE A 34 7.27 13.57 1.29
C ILE A 34 7.97 14.83 0.77
N LYS A 35 9.28 14.87 0.67
CA LYS A 35 9.97 16.01 0.04
C LYS A 35 9.52 16.24 -1.41
N GLU A 36 9.19 15.19 -2.13
CA GLU A 36 8.61 15.32 -3.46
C GLU A 36 7.15 15.79 -3.40
N VAL A 37 6.34 15.28 -2.49
CA VAL A 37 4.92 15.66 -2.32
C VAL A 37 4.76 17.05 -1.70
N GLU A 38 5.62 17.47 -0.77
CA GLU A 38 5.56 18.80 -0.15
C GLU A 38 6.00 19.93 -1.09
N ASN A 39 7.01 19.71 -1.92
CA ASN A 39 7.35 20.67 -2.97
C ASN A 39 6.21 20.87 -3.97
N PHE A 40 5.32 19.89 -4.12
CA PHE A 40 4.15 19.96 -4.98
C PHE A 40 2.92 20.63 -4.32
N ALA A 41 2.77 20.52 -3.00
CA ALA A 41 1.52 20.88 -2.33
C ALA A 41 1.44 22.33 -1.84
N THR A 42 2.56 23.01 -1.63
CA THR A 42 2.58 24.31 -0.93
C THR A 42 2.70 25.53 -1.82
N THR A 43 3.19 25.41 -3.04
CA THR A 43 3.57 26.56 -3.87
C THR A 43 2.42 27.25 -4.62
N ASN A 44 1.22 26.66 -4.72
CA ASN A 44 0.14 27.23 -5.55
C ASN A 44 -1.26 27.28 -4.90
N LYS A 45 -1.39 27.04 -3.60
CA LYS A 45 -2.70 27.09 -2.94
C LYS A 45 -3.06 28.50 -2.48
N THR A 46 -4.29 28.92 -2.79
CA THR A 46 -4.84 30.18 -2.23
C THR A 46 -5.06 30.05 -0.72
N ARG A 47 -5.08 31.20 0.01
CA ARG A 47 -5.38 31.23 1.45
C ARG A 47 -6.72 30.51 1.78
N GLY A 48 -7.72 30.60 0.92
CA GLY A 48 -8.99 29.90 1.07
C GLY A 48 -8.86 28.39 0.94
N GLN A 49 -8.07 27.89 -0.01
CA GLN A 49 -7.81 26.46 -0.18
C GLN A 49 -7.05 25.86 1.01
N LEU A 50 -6.06 26.59 1.54
CA LEU A 50 -5.32 26.16 2.74
C LEU A 50 -6.23 26.04 3.96
N ARG A 51 -7.19 26.96 4.14
CA ARG A 51 -8.20 26.91 5.20
C ARG A 51 -9.16 25.74 5.01
N GLU A 52 -9.61 25.50 3.80
CA GLU A 52 -10.52 24.38 3.49
C GLU A 52 -9.87 23.02 3.72
N ASP A 53 -8.62 22.83 3.33
CA ASP A 53 -7.85 21.62 3.59
C ASP A 53 -7.66 21.39 5.10
N PHE A 54 -7.43 22.47 5.85
CA PHE A 54 -7.33 22.38 7.30
C PHE A 54 -8.67 21.97 7.93
N TYR A 55 -9.78 22.50 7.48
CA TYR A 55 -11.12 22.11 7.95
C TYR A 55 -11.42 20.63 7.66
N LYS A 56 -11.08 20.14 6.47
CA LYS A 56 -11.23 18.72 6.13
C LYS A 56 -10.41 17.82 7.05
N SER A 57 -9.16 18.20 7.32
CA SER A 57 -8.30 17.44 8.24
C SER A 57 -8.83 17.44 9.67
N LEU A 58 -9.44 18.52 10.14
CA LEU A 58 -10.07 18.56 11.46
C LEU A 58 -11.29 17.65 11.54
N VAL A 59 -12.16 17.66 10.53
CA VAL A 59 -13.33 16.77 10.49
C VAL A 59 -12.88 15.31 10.53
N GLU A 60 -11.84 14.94 9.78
CA GLU A 60 -11.27 13.60 9.84
C GLU A 60 -10.75 13.23 11.23
N ILE A 61 -9.99 14.13 11.86
CA ILE A 61 -9.43 13.89 13.19
C ILE A 61 -10.55 13.74 14.21
N PHE A 62 -11.53 14.62 14.22
CA PHE A 62 -12.63 14.60 15.19
C PHE A 62 -13.55 13.39 15.01
N ASN A 63 -13.79 12.94 13.79
CA ASN A 63 -14.61 11.76 13.53
C ASN A 63 -13.89 10.44 13.80
N ASN A 64 -12.55 10.45 13.86
CA ASN A 64 -11.73 9.27 14.12
C ASN A 64 -11.17 9.22 15.56
N THR A 65 -11.67 10.02 16.48
CA THR A 65 -11.25 10.06 17.89
C THR A 65 -12.40 9.60 18.80
N ASP A 66 -12.06 8.97 19.91
CA ASP A 66 -12.94 8.66 21.05
C ASP A 66 -13.16 9.86 21.99
N PHE A 67 -12.64 11.02 21.62
CA PHE A 67 -12.64 12.22 22.45
C PHE A 67 -14.04 12.64 22.88
N PHE A 68 -15.06 12.50 22.02
CA PHE A 68 -16.43 12.89 22.30
C PHE A 68 -17.29 11.81 22.97
N ASP A 69 -16.68 10.70 23.40
CA ASP A 69 -17.38 9.63 24.12
C ASP A 69 -17.59 9.95 25.61
N SER A 70 -17.03 11.05 26.08
CA SER A 70 -17.09 11.50 27.48
C SER A 70 -17.78 12.87 27.58
N GLU A 71 -18.73 12.97 28.50
CA GLU A 71 -19.44 14.22 28.80
C GLU A 71 -18.47 15.33 29.26
N GLU A 72 -17.46 14.98 30.04
CA GLU A 72 -16.42 15.90 30.49
C GLU A 72 -15.65 16.52 29.29
N GLN A 73 -15.32 15.71 28.31
CA GLN A 73 -14.59 16.17 27.12
C GLN A 73 -15.47 17.03 26.21
N ILE A 74 -16.76 16.71 26.13
CA ILE A 74 -17.73 17.53 25.40
C ILE A 74 -17.85 18.92 26.02
N GLU A 75 -17.90 19.03 27.35
CA GLU A 75 -17.95 20.32 28.06
C GLU A 75 -16.67 21.15 27.84
N LYS A 76 -15.50 20.52 27.87
CA LYS A 76 -14.22 21.16 27.52
C LYS A 76 -14.20 21.68 26.08
N PHE A 77 -14.79 20.92 25.15
CA PHE A 77 -14.91 21.34 23.77
C PHE A 77 -15.87 22.52 23.56
N LYS A 78 -16.98 22.54 24.28
CA LYS A 78 -17.91 23.70 24.30
C LYS A 78 -17.18 24.97 24.78
N LEU A 79 -16.36 24.83 25.81
CA LEU A 79 -15.57 25.95 26.31
C LEU A 79 -14.52 26.42 25.28
N PHE A 80 -13.88 25.51 24.59
CA PHE A 80 -12.98 25.82 23.49
C PHE A 80 -13.70 26.58 22.37
N LEU A 81 -14.89 26.11 21.95
CA LEU A 81 -15.73 26.80 20.96
C LEU A 81 -16.13 28.19 21.44
N GLY A 82 -16.55 28.32 22.69
CA GLY A 82 -16.90 29.63 23.28
C GLY A 82 -15.75 30.63 23.22
N LYS A 83 -14.50 30.17 23.40
CA LYS A 83 -13.31 31.03 23.26
C LYS A 83 -13.03 31.46 21.82
N LEU A 84 -13.31 30.60 20.86
CA LEU A 84 -13.24 30.95 19.44
C LEU A 84 -14.33 31.98 19.06
N GLU A 85 -15.54 31.82 19.58
CA GLU A 85 -16.67 32.70 19.32
C GLU A 85 -16.50 34.11 19.88
N ASN A 86 -15.95 34.22 21.08
CA ASN A 86 -15.72 35.52 21.73
C ASN A 86 -14.35 36.17 21.38
N GLY A 87 -13.56 35.53 20.51
CA GLY A 87 -12.27 36.02 20.06
C GLY A 87 -11.13 35.93 21.09
N SER A 88 -11.35 35.24 22.22
CA SER A 88 -10.28 35.00 23.20
C SER A 88 -9.34 33.85 22.82
N LEU A 89 -9.63 33.16 21.74
CA LEU A 89 -8.77 32.18 21.07
C LEU A 89 -8.78 32.43 19.57
N GLU A 90 -7.62 32.64 19.00
CA GLU A 90 -7.41 32.73 17.55
C GLU A 90 -6.44 31.63 17.09
N VAL A 91 -6.78 30.97 15.99
CA VAL A 91 -5.92 29.93 15.38
C VAL A 91 -5.55 30.33 13.97
N ARG A 92 -4.24 30.38 13.71
CA ARG A 92 -3.67 30.64 12.39
C ARG A 92 -2.73 29.52 11.96
N LYS A 93 -2.60 29.32 10.66
CA LYS A 93 -1.70 28.34 10.04
C LYS A 93 -0.55 29.03 9.35
N THR A 94 0.69 28.59 9.58
CA THR A 94 1.86 29.10 8.87
C THR A 94 1.81 28.66 7.40
N LEU A 95 2.32 29.50 6.50
CA LEU A 95 2.41 29.18 5.07
C LEU A 95 3.46 28.09 4.84
N ASP A 96 4.60 28.22 5.48
CA ASP A 96 5.68 27.24 5.41
C ASP A 96 5.58 26.22 6.54
N PRO A 97 6.07 24.98 6.34
CA PRO A 97 6.15 23.98 7.38
C PRO A 97 6.94 24.49 8.59
N ASN A 98 6.33 24.44 9.77
CA ASN A 98 6.94 24.91 11.00
C ASN A 98 6.86 23.84 12.08
N HIS A 99 8.00 23.46 12.64
CA HIS A 99 8.13 22.48 13.71
C HIS A 99 8.56 23.10 15.05
N ALA A 100 8.59 24.42 15.19
CA ALA A 100 8.95 25.10 16.41
C ALA A 100 7.95 24.81 17.54
N LYS A 101 8.45 24.62 18.75
CA LYS A 101 7.69 24.50 19.99
C LYS A 101 8.04 25.70 20.84
N LEU A 102 7.26 26.74 20.68
CA LEU A 102 7.46 28.02 21.36
C LEU A 102 6.17 28.38 22.11
N TYR A 103 6.30 28.63 23.41
CA TYR A 103 5.21 29.07 24.28
C TYR A 103 5.63 30.38 24.92
N LEU A 104 4.83 31.43 24.71
CA LEU A 104 5.04 32.76 25.23
C LEU A 104 3.92 33.10 26.21
N PHE A 105 4.31 33.41 27.44
CA PHE A 105 3.39 33.82 28.49
C PHE A 105 3.67 35.29 28.79
N GLN A 106 2.77 36.19 28.44
CA GLN A 106 2.87 37.60 28.71
C GLN A 106 2.38 37.88 30.12
N ASN A 107 3.16 38.58 30.90
CA ASN A 107 2.77 39.02 32.24
C ASN A 107 1.79 40.21 32.16
N LYS A 108 0.94 40.34 33.16
CA LYS A 108 0.13 41.55 33.32
C LYS A 108 0.99 42.76 33.58
N GLU A 109 0.52 43.95 33.23
CA GLU A 109 1.27 45.21 33.44
C GLU A 109 1.66 45.40 34.89
N GLU A 110 0.82 45.01 35.85
CA GLU A 110 1.05 45.07 37.29
C GLU A 110 2.22 44.17 37.73
N GLU A 111 2.50 43.07 37.02
CA GLU A 111 3.60 42.14 37.32
C GLU A 111 4.91 42.54 36.62
N ASN A 112 4.84 43.37 35.59
CA ASN A 112 5.98 43.84 34.84
C ASN A 112 6.58 45.10 35.48
N ILE A 113 7.06 45.00 36.73
CA ILE A 113 7.63 46.12 37.48
C ILE A 113 8.82 46.69 36.71
N CYS A 114 8.73 47.99 36.36
CA CYS A 114 9.74 48.74 35.60
C CYS A 114 10.09 48.14 34.21
N GLY A 115 9.24 47.32 33.61
CA GLY A 115 9.49 46.73 32.28
C GLY A 115 10.66 45.75 32.21
N THR A 116 11.09 45.23 33.37
CA THR A 116 12.22 44.27 33.47
C THR A 116 11.83 42.83 33.26
N PHE A 117 10.55 42.48 33.46
CA PHE A 117 10.04 41.12 33.34
C PHE A 117 8.74 41.08 32.52
N PRO A 118 8.83 41.20 31.17
CA PRO A 118 7.65 41.26 30.32
C PRO A 118 6.90 39.92 30.18
N GLY A 119 7.56 38.79 30.43
CA GLY A 119 6.95 37.49 30.33
C GLY A 119 7.93 36.33 30.43
N THR A 120 7.43 35.14 30.18
CA THR A 120 8.20 33.89 30.20
C THR A 120 8.11 33.22 28.82
N MET A 121 9.24 32.77 28.33
CA MET A 121 9.32 31.93 27.11
C MET A 121 9.66 30.51 27.51
N ILE A 122 8.95 29.56 26.95
CA ILE A 122 9.28 28.12 27.03
C ILE A 122 9.49 27.61 25.61
N THR A 123 10.62 26.95 25.39
CA THR A 123 10.94 26.30 24.13
C THR A 123 11.56 24.93 24.37
N GLY A 124 11.41 24.01 23.43
CA GLY A 124 11.94 22.64 23.59
C GLY A 124 11.34 21.65 22.61
N SER A 125 11.20 20.41 23.05
CA SER A 125 10.68 19.33 22.22
C SER A 125 9.19 19.05 22.40
N SER A 126 8.56 19.56 23.49
CA SER A 126 7.16 19.26 23.82
C SER A 126 6.17 19.94 22.88
N ASN A 127 5.27 19.14 22.33
CA ASN A 127 4.07 19.65 21.67
C ASN A 127 2.95 19.91 22.69
N LEU A 128 2.05 20.87 22.40
CA LEU A 128 0.82 21.08 23.17
C LEU A 128 -0.17 19.96 22.90
N SER A 129 0.07 18.79 23.47
CA SER A 129 -0.75 17.58 23.39
C SER A 129 -0.62 16.79 24.68
N VAL A 130 -1.60 15.91 24.98
CA VAL A 130 -1.52 15.03 26.15
C VAL A 130 -0.23 14.21 26.17
N THR A 131 0.17 13.70 25.01
CA THR A 131 1.39 12.90 24.85
C THR A 131 2.64 13.73 25.15
N GLY A 132 2.74 14.97 24.64
CA GLY A 132 3.87 15.85 24.88
C GLY A 132 3.91 16.43 26.29
N LEU A 133 2.75 16.56 26.96
CA LEU A 133 2.66 17.11 28.31
C LEU A 133 2.84 16.06 29.42
N LYS A 134 2.45 14.79 29.17
CA LYS A 134 2.42 13.75 30.21
C LYS A 134 3.14 12.45 29.87
N ASN A 135 3.11 11.99 28.62
CA ASN A 135 3.41 10.61 28.27
C ASN A 135 4.80 10.39 27.66
N ARG A 136 5.53 11.45 27.30
CA ARG A 136 6.88 11.36 26.73
C ARG A 136 7.89 12.10 27.59
N LEU A 137 9.12 11.59 27.58
CA LEU A 137 10.25 12.33 28.13
C LEU A 137 10.63 13.44 27.14
N GLU A 138 10.40 14.68 27.54
CA GLU A 138 10.61 15.87 26.73
C GLU A 138 11.54 16.83 27.46
N LEU A 139 12.37 17.53 26.72
CA LEU A 139 13.26 18.54 27.25
C LEU A 139 12.75 19.92 26.87
N ASN A 140 12.44 20.74 27.89
CA ASN A 140 12.03 22.12 27.72
C ASN A 140 12.92 23.04 28.51
N VAL A 141 13.21 24.23 27.95
CA VAL A 141 13.94 25.29 28.60
C VAL A 141 12.99 26.44 28.91
N ILE A 142 13.01 26.92 30.13
CA ILE A 142 12.23 28.08 30.58
C ILE A 142 13.15 29.28 30.67
N LEU A 143 12.89 30.30 29.87
CA LEU A 143 13.63 31.55 29.82
C LEU A 143 12.75 32.67 30.37
N ARG A 144 13.28 33.41 31.34
CA ARG A 144 12.55 34.50 32.04
C ARG A 144 13.22 35.86 31.90
N ASP A 145 14.30 35.90 31.13
CA ASP A 145 15.01 37.14 30.85
C ASP A 145 14.31 37.95 29.74
N LYS A 146 14.42 39.28 29.84
CA LYS A 146 13.78 40.19 28.89
C LYS A 146 14.29 40.05 27.45
N PRO A 147 15.57 39.87 27.14
CA PRO A 147 16.06 39.69 25.78
C PRO A 147 15.45 38.47 25.10
N SER A 148 15.52 37.30 25.74
CA SER A 148 14.98 36.04 25.18
C SER A 148 13.48 36.14 24.92
N TYR A 149 12.72 36.75 25.83
CA TYR A 149 11.29 36.93 25.64
C TYR A 149 10.96 37.84 24.45
N ILE A 150 11.68 38.97 24.29
CA ILE A 150 11.47 39.92 23.19
C ILE A 150 11.80 39.25 21.85
N GLU A 151 12.91 38.52 21.78
CA GLU A 151 13.34 37.82 20.58
C GLU A 151 12.31 36.74 20.18
N GLY A 152 11.91 35.88 21.13
CA GLY A 152 10.87 34.88 20.88
C GLY A 152 9.53 35.49 20.46
N LYS A 153 9.17 36.65 21.06
CA LYS A 153 7.95 37.36 20.66
C LYS A 153 8.06 37.96 19.27
N ALA A 154 9.20 38.49 18.87
CA ALA A 154 9.42 39.04 17.53
C ALA A 154 9.27 37.95 16.46
N VAL A 155 9.85 36.75 16.68
CA VAL A 155 9.70 35.59 15.79
C VAL A 155 8.23 35.16 15.70
N PHE A 156 7.53 35.12 16.82
CA PHE A 156 6.12 34.78 16.83
C PHE A 156 5.28 35.81 16.08
N ASP A 157 5.48 37.08 16.30
CA ASP A 157 4.74 38.17 15.68
C ASP A 157 4.96 38.18 14.14
N GLU A 158 6.19 37.98 13.67
CA GLU A 158 6.50 37.85 12.24
C GLU A 158 5.76 36.69 11.56
N LEU A 159 5.80 35.51 12.20
CA LEU A 159 5.06 34.34 11.72
C LEU A 159 3.54 34.55 11.77
N TRP A 160 3.07 35.27 12.78
CA TRP A 160 1.65 35.59 12.93
C TRP A 160 1.13 36.48 11.81
N GLU A 161 1.86 37.53 11.44
CA GLU A 161 1.48 38.46 10.37
C GLU A 161 1.47 37.80 8.98
N THR A 162 2.37 36.86 8.74
CA THR A 162 2.46 36.15 7.45
C THR A 162 1.50 34.96 7.36
N SER A 163 0.94 34.49 8.48
CA SER A 163 0.08 33.31 8.57
C SER A 163 -1.32 33.51 7.98
N VAL A 164 -2.01 32.40 7.77
CA VAL A 164 -3.41 32.37 7.30
C VAL A 164 -4.33 32.17 8.50
N ALA A 165 -5.28 33.08 8.69
CA ALA A 165 -6.34 32.91 9.68
C ALA A 165 -7.19 31.67 9.32
N VAL A 166 -7.31 30.75 10.27
CA VAL A 166 -8.10 29.52 10.11
C VAL A 166 -9.39 29.62 10.87
N VAL A 167 -9.30 29.97 12.17
CA VAL A 167 -10.48 30.22 13.00
C VAL A 167 -10.23 31.49 13.82
N ASP A 168 -11.04 32.49 13.54
CA ASP A 168 -11.12 33.76 14.23
C ASP A 168 -12.58 34.24 14.23
N THR A 169 -12.84 35.43 14.71
CA THR A 169 -14.21 35.99 14.77
C THR A 169 -14.85 36.19 13.38
N GLU A 170 -14.04 36.35 12.32
CA GLU A 170 -14.56 36.51 10.95
C GLU A 170 -14.91 35.15 10.32
N HIS A 171 -14.15 34.10 10.62
CA HIS A 171 -14.26 32.78 10.02
C HIS A 171 -15.01 31.76 10.89
N ILE A 172 -15.47 32.14 12.09
CA ILE A 172 -16.16 31.21 13.02
C ILE A 172 -17.42 30.61 12.43
N THR A 173 -18.16 31.37 11.62
CA THR A 173 -19.39 30.88 10.97
C THR A 173 -19.03 29.80 9.93
N GLU A 174 -18.01 30.03 9.12
CA GLU A 174 -17.52 29.05 8.17
C GLU A 174 -17.01 27.79 8.85
N PHE A 175 -16.28 27.93 9.96
CA PHE A 175 -15.81 26.81 10.77
C PHE A 175 -16.97 25.98 11.33
N LYS A 176 -18.01 26.62 11.87
CA LYS A 176 -19.20 25.92 12.35
C LYS A 176 -19.88 25.14 11.24
N GLU A 177 -20.03 25.72 10.07
CA GLU A 177 -20.70 25.06 8.94
C GLU A 177 -19.88 23.90 8.37
N LYS A 178 -18.58 24.08 8.21
CA LYS A 178 -17.73 23.10 7.55
C LYS A 178 -17.13 22.04 8.49
N VAL A 179 -17.01 22.34 9.78
CA VAL A 179 -16.42 21.41 10.76
C VAL A 179 -17.46 20.95 11.77
N ILE A 180 -18.06 21.87 12.53
CA ILE A 180 -18.91 21.51 13.68
C ILE A 180 -20.15 20.72 13.26
N LYS A 181 -20.79 21.08 12.14
CA LYS A 181 -21.94 20.33 11.60
C LYS A 181 -21.60 18.90 11.17
N HIS A 182 -20.33 18.62 10.91
CA HIS A 182 -19.86 17.33 10.43
C HIS A 182 -19.22 16.45 11.52
N ILE A 183 -19.16 16.94 12.75
CA ILE A 183 -18.67 16.20 13.91
C ILE A 183 -19.79 15.90 14.90
N TRP A 184 -19.64 14.82 15.65
CA TRP A 184 -20.69 14.29 16.54
C TRP A 184 -20.43 14.73 17.98
N PHE A 185 -20.69 15.97 18.34
CA PHE A 185 -20.47 16.40 19.71
C PHE A 185 -21.71 16.96 20.41
N GLU A 186 -22.74 17.40 19.68
CA GLU A 186 -23.93 18.06 20.29
C GLU A 186 -25.04 17.11 20.73
N LYS A 187 -25.03 15.86 20.26
CA LYS A 187 -26.14 14.93 20.53
C LYS A 187 -25.65 13.51 20.73
N LEU A 188 -25.83 12.97 21.93
CA LEU A 188 -25.74 11.55 22.20
C LEU A 188 -26.87 10.82 21.47
N TYR A 189 -26.55 10.16 20.39
CA TYR A 189 -27.51 9.32 19.67
C TYR A 189 -27.69 8.00 20.40
N SER A 190 -28.90 7.41 20.29
CA SER A 190 -29.13 6.08 20.83
C SER A 190 -28.16 5.07 20.20
N PRO A 191 -27.74 4.00 20.91
CA PRO A 191 -26.85 2.96 20.33
C PRO A 191 -27.40 2.39 19.01
N TYR A 192 -28.70 2.30 18.85
CA TYR A 192 -29.36 1.88 17.62
C TYR A 192 -29.16 2.89 16.49
N ALA A 193 -29.31 4.18 16.75
CA ALA A 193 -29.09 5.21 15.74
C ALA A 193 -27.62 5.27 15.32
N MET A 194 -26.69 5.09 16.26
CA MET A 194 -25.25 4.96 15.97
C MET A 194 -24.96 3.72 15.13
N PHE A 195 -25.56 2.57 15.46
CA PHE A 195 -25.43 1.35 14.68
C PHE A 195 -25.94 1.53 13.25
N VAL A 196 -27.14 2.11 13.09
CA VAL A 196 -27.71 2.39 11.75
C VAL A 196 -26.81 3.37 10.97
N ARG A 197 -26.25 4.39 11.64
CA ARG A 197 -25.33 5.32 10.98
C ARG A 197 -24.03 4.66 10.56
N VAL A 198 -23.45 3.79 11.39
CA VAL A 198 -22.27 3.00 11.04
C VAL A 198 -22.56 2.11 9.84
N LEU A 199 -23.71 1.42 9.83
CA LEU A 199 -24.12 0.63 8.67
C LEU A 199 -24.30 1.50 7.43
N HIS A 200 -24.95 2.66 7.57
CA HIS A 200 -25.12 3.58 6.46
C HIS A 200 -23.78 4.08 5.90
N GLU A 201 -22.84 4.51 6.74
CA GLU A 201 -21.51 4.94 6.31
C GLU A 201 -20.67 3.78 5.70
N TYR A 202 -20.84 2.57 6.25
CA TYR A 202 -20.12 1.40 5.78
C TYR A 202 -20.66 0.86 4.45
N PHE A 203 -22.00 0.84 4.28
CA PHE A 203 -22.66 0.31 3.10
C PHE A 203 -23.11 1.39 2.11
N ASN A 204 -23.13 2.66 2.50
CA ASN A 204 -23.45 3.73 1.58
C ASN A 204 -22.27 4.00 0.65
N ILE A 205 -22.24 3.23 -0.43
CA ILE A 205 -21.38 3.53 -1.57
C ILE A 205 -22.05 4.70 -2.29
N PRO A 206 -21.46 5.91 -2.29
CA PRO A 206 -22.03 7.02 -3.03
C PRO A 206 -22.18 6.60 -4.49
N THR A 207 -23.39 6.42 -4.95
CA THR A 207 -23.67 6.22 -6.37
C THR A 207 -23.47 7.57 -7.03
N ASP A 208 -22.33 7.74 -7.69
CA ASP A 208 -22.12 8.90 -8.53
C ASP A 208 -22.97 8.68 -9.80
N GLU A 209 -24.05 9.44 -9.96
CA GLU A 209 -25.00 9.28 -11.06
C GLU A 209 -24.36 9.59 -12.44
N ASN A 210 -23.14 10.12 -12.44
CA ASN A 210 -22.41 10.53 -13.65
C ASN A 210 -21.33 9.51 -14.10
N ILE A 211 -21.28 8.30 -13.52
CA ILE A 211 -20.33 7.28 -13.93
C ILE A 211 -20.72 6.71 -15.29
N LEU A 212 -19.84 6.83 -16.27
CA LEU A 212 -19.99 6.19 -17.57
C LEU A 212 -19.87 4.68 -17.42
N THR A 213 -20.85 3.97 -17.95
CA THR A 213 -20.85 2.50 -17.96
C THR A 213 -20.06 1.95 -19.18
N PRO A 214 -19.69 0.66 -19.19
CA PRO A 214 -19.07 0.06 -20.39
C PRO A 214 -19.85 0.31 -21.68
N SER A 215 -21.17 0.20 -21.65
CA SER A 215 -22.04 0.43 -22.81
C SER A 215 -22.02 1.90 -23.25
N ASP A 216 -22.02 2.85 -22.32
CA ASP A 216 -21.99 4.28 -22.63
C ASP A 216 -20.68 4.69 -23.30
N ILE A 217 -19.56 4.08 -22.86
CA ILE A 217 -18.21 4.39 -23.38
C ILE A 217 -17.99 3.77 -24.77
N THR A 218 -18.56 2.59 -25.02
CA THR A 218 -18.27 1.78 -26.22
C THR A 218 -19.43 1.72 -27.21
N ASP A 219 -20.39 2.65 -27.12
CA ASP A 219 -21.58 2.70 -27.96
C ASP A 219 -22.31 1.36 -28.07
N GLY A 220 -22.39 0.65 -26.94
CA GLY A 220 -23.10 -0.62 -26.84
C GLY A 220 -22.29 -1.87 -27.25
N THR A 221 -21.03 -1.74 -27.63
CA THR A 221 -20.16 -2.90 -27.95
C THR A 221 -20.03 -3.84 -26.75
N TYR A 222 -19.87 -3.28 -25.54
CA TYR A 222 -19.88 -4.03 -24.29
C TYR A 222 -21.19 -3.77 -23.53
N SER A 223 -21.83 -4.84 -23.09
CA SER A 223 -23.07 -4.75 -22.30
C SER A 223 -22.82 -4.30 -20.87
N ASN A 224 -23.81 -3.64 -20.27
CA ASN A 224 -23.79 -3.27 -18.87
C ASN A 224 -24.19 -4.46 -18.00
N LEU A 225 -23.23 -5.22 -17.54
CA LEU A 225 -23.46 -6.27 -16.56
C LEU A 225 -23.44 -5.67 -15.15
N LYS A 226 -24.51 -5.88 -14.39
CA LYS A 226 -24.69 -5.27 -13.06
C LYS A 226 -23.48 -5.50 -12.15
N TYR A 227 -22.94 -6.70 -12.09
CA TYR A 227 -21.77 -7.00 -11.29
C TYR A 227 -20.49 -6.25 -11.75
N GLN A 228 -20.35 -5.93 -13.05
CA GLN A 228 -19.22 -5.14 -13.57
C GLN A 228 -19.41 -3.66 -13.25
N THR A 229 -20.62 -3.12 -13.40
CA THR A 229 -20.90 -1.72 -13.08
C THR A 229 -20.72 -1.44 -11.57
N ASP A 230 -21.14 -2.36 -10.73
CA ASP A 230 -20.89 -2.29 -9.28
C ASP A 230 -19.39 -2.35 -8.96
N ALA A 231 -18.62 -3.16 -9.73
CA ALA A 231 -17.16 -3.17 -9.61
C ALA A 231 -16.51 -1.83 -9.94
N VAL A 232 -16.92 -1.25 -11.05
CA VAL A 232 -16.42 0.05 -11.49
C VAL A 232 -16.65 1.08 -10.39
N GLN A 233 -17.85 1.10 -9.82
CA GLN A 233 -18.20 2.02 -8.77
C GLN A 233 -17.38 1.83 -7.49
N LEU A 234 -17.25 0.57 -7.04
CA LEU A 234 -16.42 0.22 -5.89
C LEU A 234 -14.94 0.60 -6.12
N ALA A 235 -14.43 0.35 -7.32
CA ALA A 235 -13.05 0.67 -7.68
C ALA A 235 -12.81 2.18 -7.70
N LEU A 236 -13.71 2.96 -8.29
CA LEU A 236 -13.62 4.43 -8.30
C LEU A 236 -13.64 4.99 -6.88
N ASN A 237 -14.53 4.49 -6.03
CA ASN A 237 -14.60 4.89 -4.62
C ASN A 237 -13.32 4.53 -3.85
N SER A 238 -12.78 3.33 -4.05
CA SER A 238 -11.53 2.92 -3.42
C SER A 238 -10.37 3.80 -3.87
N ILE A 239 -10.24 4.05 -5.17
CA ILE A 239 -9.17 4.91 -5.71
C ILE A 239 -9.30 6.36 -5.19
N LYS A 240 -10.52 6.88 -5.08
CA LYS A 240 -10.78 8.23 -4.57
C LYS A 240 -10.37 8.37 -3.10
N ASN A 241 -10.75 7.39 -2.26
CA ASN A 241 -10.59 7.45 -0.81
C ASN A 241 -9.25 6.88 -0.32
N HIS A 242 -8.67 5.93 -1.06
CA HIS A 242 -7.54 5.12 -0.63
C HIS A 242 -6.35 5.13 -1.60
N GLU A 243 -6.33 6.02 -2.59
CA GLU A 243 -5.29 6.15 -3.60
C GLU A 243 -5.12 4.93 -4.53
N GLY A 244 -5.81 3.83 -4.28
CA GLY A 244 -5.72 2.65 -5.12
C GLY A 244 -6.75 1.58 -4.81
N VAL A 245 -6.76 0.52 -5.64
CA VAL A 245 -7.66 -0.63 -5.54
C VAL A 245 -7.00 -1.91 -6.06
N ILE A 246 -7.36 -3.03 -5.50
CA ILE A 246 -7.04 -4.37 -6.02
C ILE A 246 -8.32 -4.97 -6.61
N ILE A 247 -8.38 -5.17 -7.92
CA ILE A 247 -9.47 -5.88 -8.58
C ILE A 247 -9.09 -7.35 -8.67
N SER A 248 -9.80 -8.15 -7.89
CA SER A 248 -9.50 -9.58 -7.69
C SER A 248 -10.64 -10.50 -8.10
N ASP A 249 -11.40 -10.11 -9.09
CA ASP A 249 -12.45 -10.97 -9.67
C ASP A 249 -11.85 -12.24 -10.28
N VAL A 250 -12.58 -13.34 -10.20
CA VAL A 250 -12.16 -14.60 -10.80
C VAL A 250 -11.94 -14.43 -12.31
N VAL A 251 -11.06 -15.26 -12.88
CA VAL A 251 -10.77 -15.26 -14.32
C VAL A 251 -12.06 -15.40 -15.15
N GLY A 252 -12.19 -14.55 -16.18
CA GLY A 252 -13.35 -14.53 -17.08
C GLY A 252 -14.50 -13.61 -16.66
N LEU A 253 -14.39 -12.88 -15.54
CA LEU A 253 -15.40 -11.90 -15.11
C LEU A 253 -15.17 -10.48 -15.68
N GLY A 254 -14.19 -10.30 -16.57
CA GLY A 254 -13.99 -9.05 -17.29
C GLY A 254 -13.18 -8.00 -16.53
N LYS A 255 -12.14 -8.38 -15.76
CA LYS A 255 -11.25 -7.44 -15.05
C LYS A 255 -10.72 -6.32 -15.93
N SER A 256 -10.32 -6.62 -17.18
CA SER A 256 -9.79 -5.62 -18.11
C SER A 256 -10.87 -4.64 -18.55
N ILE A 257 -12.11 -5.08 -18.75
CA ILE A 257 -13.26 -4.21 -19.07
C ILE A 257 -13.53 -3.25 -17.90
N ILE A 258 -13.57 -3.79 -16.67
CA ILE A 258 -13.74 -2.99 -15.45
C ILE A 258 -12.63 -1.96 -15.34
N ALA A 259 -11.37 -2.38 -15.53
CA ALA A 259 -10.22 -1.49 -15.43
C ALA A 259 -10.22 -0.39 -16.51
N SER A 260 -10.57 -0.72 -17.74
CA SER A 260 -10.70 0.25 -18.84
C SER A 260 -11.82 1.27 -18.59
N THR A 261 -12.96 0.79 -18.06
CA THR A 261 -14.08 1.66 -17.67
C THR A 261 -13.68 2.62 -16.55
N VAL A 262 -12.96 2.13 -15.53
CA VAL A 262 -12.43 2.96 -14.44
C VAL A 262 -11.42 3.97 -14.98
N ALA A 263 -10.50 3.58 -15.83
CA ALA A 263 -9.50 4.47 -16.43
C ALA A 263 -10.17 5.61 -17.23
N ARG A 264 -11.21 5.28 -17.99
CA ARG A 264 -12.00 6.28 -18.73
C ARG A 264 -12.69 7.28 -17.80
N ASN A 265 -13.31 6.80 -16.73
CA ASN A 265 -14.02 7.64 -15.77
C ASN A 265 -13.09 8.56 -14.95
N LEU A 266 -11.87 8.12 -14.66
CA LEU A 266 -10.90 8.93 -13.91
C LEU A 266 -10.31 10.08 -14.72
N HIS A 267 -10.35 10.02 -16.06
CA HIS A 267 -9.75 11.01 -16.97
C HIS A 267 -8.26 11.30 -16.68
N LEU A 268 -7.54 10.34 -16.10
CA LEU A 268 -6.11 10.45 -15.80
C LEU A 268 -5.29 9.85 -16.95
N ARG A 269 -4.09 10.42 -17.19
CA ARG A 269 -3.10 9.73 -18.02
C ARG A 269 -2.73 8.42 -17.36
N THR A 270 -2.70 7.36 -18.14
CA THR A 270 -2.57 6.00 -17.60
C THR A 270 -1.25 5.35 -18.06
N ILE A 271 -0.60 4.63 -17.18
CA ILE A 271 0.51 3.73 -17.50
C ILE A 271 0.07 2.31 -17.15
N ILE A 272 0.17 1.40 -18.10
CA ILE A 272 -0.24 0.01 -17.94
C ILE A 272 1.00 -0.88 -17.98
N ILE A 273 1.18 -1.69 -16.92
CA ILE A 273 2.19 -2.74 -16.84
C ILE A 273 1.46 -4.09 -16.96
N CYS A 274 1.76 -4.83 -18.02
CA CYS A 274 1.07 -6.10 -18.31
C CYS A 274 2.04 -7.19 -18.78
N PRO A 275 1.64 -8.48 -18.74
CA PRO A 275 2.38 -9.55 -19.40
C PRO A 275 2.60 -9.27 -20.90
N PRO A 276 3.75 -9.67 -21.48
CA PRO A 276 4.07 -9.35 -22.87
C PRO A 276 2.99 -9.75 -23.88
N HIS A 277 2.32 -10.89 -23.66
CA HIS A 277 1.28 -11.42 -24.55
C HIS A 277 -0.06 -10.66 -24.46
N LEU A 278 -0.27 -9.84 -23.41
CA LEU A 278 -1.48 -9.03 -23.25
C LEU A 278 -1.29 -7.58 -23.74
N LYS A 279 -0.10 -7.22 -24.21
CA LYS A 279 0.17 -5.83 -24.61
C LYS A 279 -0.74 -5.37 -25.75
N THR A 280 -0.89 -6.17 -26.81
CA THR A 280 -1.77 -5.86 -27.96
C THR A 280 -3.22 -5.70 -27.51
N GLN A 281 -3.70 -6.57 -26.63
CA GLN A 281 -5.07 -6.52 -26.10
C GLN A 281 -5.29 -5.23 -25.28
N TRP A 282 -4.30 -4.77 -24.49
CA TRP A 282 -4.41 -3.51 -23.78
C TRP A 282 -4.33 -2.29 -24.70
N ASP A 283 -3.58 -2.38 -25.81
CA ASP A 283 -3.60 -1.35 -26.85
C ASP A 283 -4.97 -1.27 -27.55
N GLU A 284 -5.65 -2.39 -27.76
CA GLU A 284 -7.03 -2.43 -28.27
C GLU A 284 -8.02 -1.83 -27.24
N TYR A 285 -7.97 -2.24 -25.99
CA TYR A 285 -8.87 -1.71 -24.94
C TYR A 285 -8.74 -0.20 -24.74
N LYS A 286 -7.53 0.37 -24.76
CA LYS A 286 -7.39 1.83 -24.61
C LYS A 286 -8.06 2.59 -25.74
N ASP A 287 -8.01 2.05 -26.96
CA ASP A 287 -8.62 2.67 -28.15
C ASP A 287 -10.16 2.49 -28.12
N GLU A 288 -10.66 1.29 -27.79
CA GLU A 288 -12.09 1.01 -27.67
C GLU A 288 -12.77 1.82 -26.54
N PHE A 289 -12.13 1.95 -25.41
CA PHE A 289 -12.65 2.70 -24.25
C PHE A 289 -12.26 4.18 -24.28
N GLY A 290 -11.46 4.62 -25.23
CA GLY A 290 -11.13 6.02 -25.48
C GLY A 290 -10.39 6.72 -24.34
N PHE A 291 -9.43 6.05 -23.69
CA PHE A 291 -8.59 6.65 -22.66
C PHE A 291 -7.11 6.69 -23.05
N THR A 292 -6.38 7.67 -22.54
CA THR A 292 -4.97 7.86 -22.88
C THR A 292 -4.09 6.98 -22.02
N ALA A 293 -3.38 6.01 -22.63
CA ALA A 293 -2.49 5.12 -21.92
C ALA A 293 -1.20 4.81 -22.67
N SER A 294 -0.12 4.59 -21.91
CA SER A 294 1.16 4.02 -22.38
C SER A 294 1.30 2.60 -21.85
N VAL A 295 1.44 1.61 -22.74
CA VAL A 295 1.45 0.18 -22.37
C VAL A 295 2.85 -0.39 -22.39
N PHE A 296 3.31 -0.94 -21.27
CA PHE A 296 4.62 -1.55 -21.07
C PHE A 296 4.49 -3.01 -20.67
N SER A 297 5.44 -3.84 -21.12
CA SER A 297 5.53 -5.22 -20.65
C SER A 297 6.17 -5.30 -19.27
N ALA A 298 5.79 -6.28 -18.47
CA ALA A 298 6.28 -6.52 -17.11
C ALA A 298 7.82 -6.59 -16.99
N GLY A 299 8.53 -6.99 -18.05
CA GLY A 299 10.00 -6.97 -18.07
C GLY A 299 10.64 -5.64 -18.47
N LYS A 300 9.85 -4.55 -18.58
CA LYS A 300 10.31 -3.21 -18.99
C LYS A 300 9.81 -2.12 -18.05
N ILE A 301 9.78 -2.40 -16.76
CA ILE A 301 9.28 -1.45 -15.73
C ILE A 301 10.20 -0.23 -15.65
N ASP A 302 11.53 -0.42 -15.79
CA ASP A 302 12.48 0.70 -15.81
C ASP A 302 12.17 1.69 -16.95
N ALA A 303 11.83 1.18 -18.13
CA ALA A 303 11.42 2.03 -19.26
C ALA A 303 10.08 2.74 -18.99
N ALA A 304 9.16 2.12 -18.24
CA ALA A 304 7.91 2.76 -17.83
C ALA A 304 8.16 3.89 -16.83
N LEU A 305 9.05 3.69 -15.85
CA LEU A 305 9.42 4.72 -14.88
C LEU A 305 10.17 5.88 -15.55
N GLU A 306 11.07 5.58 -16.50
CA GLU A 306 11.77 6.62 -17.27
C GLU A 306 10.77 7.43 -18.11
N HIS A 307 9.85 6.76 -18.82
CA HIS A 307 8.79 7.43 -19.56
C HIS A 307 7.92 8.30 -18.66
N TYR A 308 7.51 7.80 -17.49
CA TYR A 308 6.77 8.57 -16.50
C TYR A 308 7.51 9.85 -16.11
N ARG A 309 8.81 9.76 -15.78
CA ARG A 309 9.64 10.91 -15.41
C ARG A 309 9.78 11.96 -16.53
N GLN A 310 9.75 11.52 -17.79
CA GLN A 310 9.82 12.42 -18.96
C GLN A 310 8.50 13.18 -19.21
N ILE A 311 7.36 12.57 -18.92
CA ILE A 311 6.04 13.13 -19.26
C ILE A 311 5.29 13.73 -18.08
N MET A 312 5.72 13.42 -16.82
CA MET A 312 5.07 13.97 -15.63
C MET A 312 5.25 15.49 -15.55
N ARG A 313 4.19 16.17 -15.17
CA ARG A 313 4.20 17.59 -14.87
C ARG A 313 3.97 17.79 -13.38
N THR A 314 4.32 18.96 -12.88
CA THR A 314 4.04 19.35 -11.49
C THR A 314 2.54 19.21 -11.22
N ASP A 315 2.18 18.55 -10.14
CA ASP A 315 0.79 18.33 -9.66
C ASP A 315 -0.10 17.40 -10.52
N GLU A 316 0.43 16.73 -11.56
CA GLU A 316 -0.34 15.79 -12.36
C GLU A 316 -0.25 14.36 -11.75
N LYS A 317 -1.39 13.79 -11.34
CA LYS A 317 -1.47 12.38 -10.92
C LYS A 317 -1.78 11.51 -12.14
N PHE A 318 -1.14 10.37 -12.20
CA PHE A 318 -1.37 9.32 -13.19
C PHE A 318 -2.20 8.18 -12.58
N LEU A 319 -2.79 7.36 -13.44
CA LEU A 319 -3.31 6.06 -13.07
C LEU A 319 -2.29 4.98 -13.48
N ILE A 320 -1.82 4.20 -12.53
CA ILE A 320 -0.92 3.06 -12.78
C ILE A 320 -1.74 1.79 -12.70
N ILE A 321 -1.90 1.09 -13.82
CA ILE A 321 -2.57 -0.21 -13.89
C ILE A 321 -1.51 -1.30 -13.97
N VAL A 322 -1.57 -2.26 -13.05
CA VAL A 322 -0.66 -3.41 -13.04
C VAL A 322 -1.47 -4.68 -13.23
N ASP A 323 -1.36 -5.29 -14.40
CA ASP A 323 -2.01 -6.55 -14.69
C ASP A 323 -1.15 -7.74 -14.25
N GLU A 324 -1.80 -8.80 -13.75
CA GLU A 324 -1.17 -9.94 -13.08
C GLU A 324 -0.25 -9.51 -11.93
N ALA A 325 -0.76 -8.61 -11.08
CA ALA A 325 -0.02 -7.97 -9.99
C ALA A 325 0.57 -8.94 -8.96
N HIS A 326 0.08 -10.19 -8.90
CA HIS A 326 0.64 -11.24 -8.05
C HIS A 326 2.13 -11.57 -8.34
N LYS A 327 2.67 -11.12 -9.46
CA LYS A 327 4.11 -11.24 -9.75
C LYS A 327 4.98 -10.37 -8.85
N TYR A 328 4.43 -9.28 -8.33
CA TYR A 328 5.12 -8.29 -7.50
C TYR A 328 4.86 -8.46 -5.99
N LYS A 329 4.64 -9.68 -5.56
CA LYS A 329 4.42 -10.03 -4.15
C LYS A 329 5.69 -10.09 -3.31
N ASN A 330 6.87 -10.06 -3.93
CA ASN A 330 8.16 -10.12 -3.25
C ASN A 330 8.86 -8.76 -3.33
N GLU A 331 9.01 -8.09 -2.20
CA GLU A 331 9.64 -6.77 -2.08
C GLU A 331 11.15 -6.76 -2.33
N PHE A 332 11.80 -7.93 -2.27
CA PHE A 332 13.25 -8.05 -2.40
C PHE A 332 13.74 -8.15 -3.85
N ILE A 333 12.83 -8.13 -4.82
CA ILE A 333 13.19 -8.08 -6.24
C ILE A 333 13.27 -6.63 -6.72
N GLN A 334 14.26 -6.36 -7.60
CA GLN A 334 14.49 -5.02 -8.15
C GLN A 334 13.24 -4.48 -8.87
N ASP A 335 12.55 -5.32 -9.65
CA ASP A 335 11.33 -4.93 -10.36
C ASP A 335 10.24 -4.38 -9.41
N TYR A 336 10.15 -4.89 -8.17
CA TYR A 336 9.22 -4.36 -7.18
C TYR A 336 9.61 -2.95 -6.73
N SER A 337 10.88 -2.68 -6.48
CA SER A 337 11.34 -1.34 -6.09
C SER A 337 11.05 -0.31 -7.18
N THR A 338 11.37 -0.63 -8.44
CA THR A 338 11.08 0.24 -9.59
C THR A 338 9.57 0.47 -9.76
N LEU A 339 8.75 -0.58 -9.58
CA LEU A 339 7.29 -0.46 -9.62
C LEU A 339 6.76 0.40 -8.47
N HIS A 340 7.30 0.24 -7.26
CA HIS A 340 6.93 1.05 -6.11
C HIS A 340 7.21 2.52 -6.36
N ASP A 341 8.38 2.87 -6.92
CA ASP A 341 8.71 4.25 -7.29
C ASP A 341 7.74 4.82 -8.34
N LEU A 342 7.30 4.01 -9.31
CA LEU A 342 6.30 4.41 -10.29
C LEU A 342 4.92 4.64 -9.66
N CYS A 343 4.54 3.84 -8.68
CA CYS A 343 3.24 3.92 -8.00
C CYS A 343 3.17 5.09 -7.00
N MET A 344 4.31 5.52 -6.46
CA MET A 344 4.37 6.58 -5.45
C MET A 344 3.74 7.89 -5.93
N GLY A 345 2.79 8.42 -5.13
CA GLY A 345 2.08 9.66 -5.45
C GLY A 345 1.02 9.55 -6.55
N ASN A 346 0.89 8.42 -7.20
CA ASN A 346 -0.08 8.14 -8.26
C ASN A 346 -1.28 7.34 -7.75
N LYS A 347 -2.35 7.30 -8.56
CA LYS A 347 -3.48 6.38 -8.34
C LYS A 347 -3.11 5.00 -8.87
N VAL A 348 -3.40 3.94 -8.12
CA VAL A 348 -2.95 2.59 -8.46
C VAL A 348 -4.11 1.61 -8.58
N MET A 349 -4.11 0.82 -9.64
CA MET A 349 -5.07 -0.27 -9.83
C MET A 349 -4.33 -1.57 -10.11
N LEU A 350 -4.46 -2.52 -9.21
CA LEU A 350 -3.83 -3.83 -9.32
C LEU A 350 -4.86 -4.86 -9.77
N LEU A 351 -4.58 -5.57 -10.85
CA LEU A 351 -5.44 -6.63 -11.36
C LEU A 351 -4.80 -7.99 -11.07
N THR A 352 -5.51 -8.86 -10.39
CA THR A 352 -5.04 -10.21 -10.12
C THR A 352 -6.19 -11.14 -9.79
N ALA A 353 -6.16 -12.38 -10.29
CA ALA A 353 -7.16 -13.37 -9.89
C ALA A 353 -6.90 -13.94 -8.48
N THR A 354 -5.69 -13.82 -7.99
CA THR A 354 -5.23 -14.44 -6.74
C THR A 354 -4.45 -13.44 -5.88
N PRO A 355 -5.14 -12.51 -5.20
CA PRO A 355 -4.50 -11.48 -4.38
C PRO A 355 -3.82 -12.08 -3.15
N PHE A 356 -4.31 -13.23 -2.70
CA PHE A 356 -3.84 -13.94 -1.54
C PHE A 356 -3.56 -15.40 -1.91
N ASN A 357 -2.30 -15.71 -2.20
CA ASN A 357 -1.93 -17.04 -2.67
C ASN A 357 -1.50 -17.98 -1.53
N ASN A 358 -0.63 -17.54 -0.62
CA ASN A 358 -0.12 -18.44 0.41
C ASN A 358 0.28 -17.74 1.71
N ARG A 359 0.59 -16.45 1.69
CA ARG A 359 1.18 -15.77 2.86
C ARG A 359 0.59 -14.37 3.04
N PRO A 360 0.42 -13.91 4.30
CA PRO A 360 0.01 -12.53 4.58
C PRO A 360 0.94 -11.48 3.96
N GLU A 361 2.24 -11.79 3.84
CA GLU A 361 3.22 -10.92 3.21
C GLU A 361 2.88 -10.61 1.75
N ASP A 362 2.31 -11.58 1.00
CA ASP A 362 2.01 -11.43 -0.42
C ASP A 362 1.02 -10.28 -0.68
N ILE A 363 -0.07 -10.22 0.10
CA ILE A 363 -1.06 -9.14 -0.02
C ILE A 363 -0.54 -7.83 0.57
N TYR A 364 0.23 -7.89 1.65
CA TYR A 364 0.82 -6.71 2.27
C TYR A 364 1.77 -5.99 1.32
N SER A 365 2.60 -6.72 0.57
CA SER A 365 3.47 -6.13 -0.45
C SER A 365 2.68 -5.42 -1.56
N MET A 366 1.55 -5.99 -2.01
CA MET A 366 0.69 -5.33 -2.98
C MET A 366 0.05 -4.06 -2.43
N LEU A 367 -0.40 -4.07 -1.17
CA LEU A 367 -0.98 -2.89 -0.53
C LEU A 367 0.02 -1.74 -0.41
N LYS A 368 1.29 -2.03 -0.14
CA LYS A 368 2.35 -1.01 -0.05
C LYS A 368 2.60 -0.25 -1.35
N LEU A 369 2.14 -0.73 -2.49
CA LEU A 369 2.23 0.01 -3.75
C LEU A 369 1.34 1.27 -3.77
N PHE A 370 0.33 1.37 -2.90
CA PHE A 370 -0.56 2.54 -2.84
C PHE A 370 -0.99 2.94 -1.42
N GLN A 371 -0.57 2.19 -0.39
CA GLN A 371 -0.83 2.52 1.01
C GLN A 371 0.48 2.78 1.73
N ILE A 372 0.51 3.83 2.53
CA ILE A 372 1.63 4.10 3.43
C ILE A 372 1.39 3.32 4.73
N PRO A 373 2.22 2.33 5.08
CA PRO A 373 1.94 1.43 6.19
C PRO A 373 1.76 2.10 7.55
N SER A 374 2.51 3.17 7.80
CA SER A 374 2.44 3.92 9.07
C SER A 374 1.29 4.93 9.12
N LYS A 375 0.71 5.27 7.96
CA LYS A 375 -0.39 6.25 7.83
C LYS A 375 -1.40 5.72 6.83
N SER A 376 -2.11 4.67 7.22
CA SER A 376 -3.12 4.06 6.36
C SER A 376 -4.31 5.00 6.13
N THR A 377 -4.88 4.94 4.95
CA THR A 377 -6.15 5.61 4.64
C THR A 377 -7.37 4.85 5.16
N LEU A 378 -7.15 3.66 5.74
CA LEU A 378 -8.22 2.82 6.28
C LEU A 378 -8.68 3.36 7.64
N LYS A 379 -9.98 3.61 7.77
CA LYS A 379 -10.58 4.11 9.02
C LYS A 379 -10.49 3.10 10.18
N THR A 380 -10.40 1.81 9.87
CA THR A 380 -10.39 0.72 10.86
C THR A 380 -8.99 0.34 11.34
N VAL A 381 -7.93 0.76 10.64
CA VAL A 381 -6.54 0.39 10.94
C VAL A 381 -5.63 1.59 10.69
N GLU A 382 -5.26 2.27 11.76
CA GLU A 382 -4.41 3.45 11.70
C GLU A 382 -2.98 3.11 11.23
N ASN A 383 -2.44 1.99 11.71
CA ASN A 383 -1.11 1.49 11.35
C ASN A 383 -1.21 0.10 10.71
N LEU A 384 -1.29 0.09 9.38
CA LEU A 384 -1.34 -1.13 8.57
C LEU A 384 -0.09 -1.99 8.76
N GLY A 385 1.08 -1.36 8.95
CA GLY A 385 2.35 -2.05 9.19
C GLY A 385 2.34 -2.85 10.48
N ALA A 386 1.84 -2.29 11.57
CA ALA A 386 1.71 -2.98 12.86
C ALA A 386 0.73 -4.15 12.77
N ALA A 387 -0.44 -3.94 12.16
CA ALA A 387 -1.46 -4.98 12.00
C ALA A 387 -0.94 -6.17 11.17
N PHE A 388 -0.28 -5.90 10.04
CA PHE A 388 0.27 -6.98 9.21
C PHE A 388 1.48 -7.66 9.86
N LYS A 389 2.31 -6.94 10.63
CA LYS A 389 3.43 -7.54 11.37
C LYS A 389 2.94 -8.60 12.36
N GLU A 390 1.85 -8.33 13.07
CA GLU A 390 1.21 -9.29 13.96
C GLU A 390 0.70 -10.53 13.20
N LEU A 391 -0.07 -10.31 12.12
CA LEU A 391 -0.62 -11.40 11.31
C LEU A 391 0.47 -12.27 10.66
N ILE A 392 1.56 -11.66 10.21
CA ILE A 392 2.74 -12.34 9.66
C ILE A 392 3.43 -13.17 10.73
N SER A 393 3.56 -12.66 11.97
CA SER A 393 4.14 -13.42 13.09
C SER A 393 3.29 -14.66 13.39
N ARG A 394 1.99 -14.49 13.57
CA ARG A 394 1.03 -15.58 13.80
C ARG A 394 1.10 -16.64 12.70
N TYR A 395 1.17 -16.23 11.45
CA TYR A 395 1.30 -17.15 10.32
C TYR A 395 2.62 -17.94 10.35
N LYS A 396 3.74 -17.30 10.71
CA LYS A 396 5.05 -17.96 10.86
C LYS A 396 5.04 -18.99 11.98
N ASP A 397 4.45 -18.65 13.11
CA ASP A 397 4.32 -19.56 14.25
C ASP A 397 3.46 -20.78 13.88
N LEU A 398 2.37 -20.56 13.14
CA LEU A 398 1.52 -21.61 12.59
C LEU A 398 2.28 -22.55 11.65
N ALA A 399 3.04 -21.98 10.71
CA ALA A 399 3.83 -22.73 9.73
C ALA A 399 4.95 -23.53 10.39
N GLU A 400 5.56 -22.98 11.45
CA GLU A 400 6.58 -23.66 12.23
C GLU A 400 5.98 -24.80 13.06
N GLY A 401 4.82 -24.58 13.71
CA GLY A 401 4.06 -25.59 14.42
C GLY A 401 3.64 -26.76 13.53
N GLN A 402 3.19 -26.48 12.31
CA GLN A 402 2.88 -27.50 11.30
C GLN A 402 4.13 -28.31 10.93
N ARG A 403 5.27 -27.64 10.68
CA ARG A 403 6.53 -28.31 10.31
C ARG A 403 7.08 -29.19 11.42
N LYS A 404 6.93 -28.76 12.67
CA LYS A 404 7.38 -29.51 13.86
C LYS A 404 6.36 -30.55 14.32
N ASN A 405 5.20 -30.67 13.67
CA ASN A 405 4.08 -31.52 14.09
C ASN A 405 3.62 -31.28 15.55
N THR A 406 3.71 -30.03 16.03
CA THR A 406 3.29 -29.63 17.39
C THR A 406 1.82 -29.22 17.45
N LEU A 407 1.19 -28.97 16.30
CA LEU A 407 -0.22 -28.58 16.18
C LEU A 407 -1.03 -29.65 15.47
N THR A 408 -2.27 -29.82 15.87
CA THR A 408 -3.23 -30.70 15.21
C THR A 408 -3.76 -30.06 13.91
N LYS A 409 -4.27 -30.87 12.98
CA LYS A 409 -4.90 -30.35 11.74
C LYS A 409 -6.08 -29.41 11.99
N ALA A 410 -6.80 -29.61 13.10
CA ALA A 410 -7.94 -28.77 13.49
C ALA A 410 -7.46 -27.39 13.97
N GLU A 411 -6.47 -27.33 14.84
CA GLU A 411 -5.86 -26.07 15.32
C GLU A 411 -5.22 -25.28 14.19
N ILE A 412 -4.53 -25.95 13.27
CA ILE A 412 -3.95 -25.31 12.09
C ILE A 412 -5.03 -24.65 11.23
N LYS A 413 -6.15 -25.36 11.02
CA LYS A 413 -7.26 -24.83 10.22
C LYS A 413 -7.92 -23.64 10.91
N GLU A 414 -8.22 -23.75 12.20
CA GLU A 414 -8.86 -22.70 12.98
C GLU A 414 -8.03 -21.40 12.99
N GLU A 415 -6.74 -21.50 13.26
CA GLU A 415 -5.85 -20.34 13.28
C GLU A 415 -5.65 -19.74 11.87
N ALA A 416 -5.52 -20.58 10.84
CA ALA A 416 -5.45 -20.12 9.45
C ALA A 416 -6.72 -19.37 9.03
N ASP A 417 -7.89 -19.87 9.41
CA ASP A 417 -9.19 -19.22 9.13
C ASP A 417 -9.32 -17.89 9.91
N ALA A 418 -8.82 -17.83 11.15
CA ALA A 418 -8.80 -16.60 11.95
C ALA A 418 -7.90 -15.53 11.32
N ILE A 419 -6.69 -15.89 10.90
CA ILE A 419 -5.77 -15.00 10.18
C ILE A 419 -6.40 -14.51 8.88
N ALA A 420 -6.99 -15.41 8.10
CA ALA A 420 -7.63 -15.05 6.83
C ALA A 420 -8.82 -14.12 7.03
N LYS A 421 -9.63 -14.31 8.08
CA LYS A 421 -10.74 -13.44 8.44
C LYS A 421 -10.25 -12.05 8.84
N SER A 422 -9.20 -11.96 9.63
CA SER A 422 -8.59 -10.69 10.04
C SER A 422 -8.06 -9.91 8.82
N ILE A 423 -7.33 -10.58 7.91
CA ILE A 423 -6.85 -9.96 6.68
C ILE A 423 -8.03 -9.45 5.85
N ARG A 424 -9.07 -10.26 5.64
CA ARG A 424 -10.25 -9.85 4.85
C ARG A 424 -10.93 -8.62 5.44
N SER A 425 -11.08 -8.54 6.76
CA SER A 425 -11.71 -7.38 7.41
C SER A 425 -10.90 -6.10 7.20
N ILE A 426 -9.56 -6.19 7.22
CA ILE A 426 -8.67 -5.05 7.01
C ILE A 426 -8.72 -4.57 5.56
N ILE A 427 -8.60 -5.49 4.58
CA ILE A 427 -8.45 -5.14 3.16
C ILE A 427 -9.78 -4.94 2.43
N SER A 428 -10.91 -5.24 3.05
CA SER A 428 -12.25 -5.16 2.43
C SER A 428 -12.52 -3.86 1.67
N PRO A 429 -12.15 -2.67 2.16
CA PRO A 429 -12.36 -1.41 1.42
C PRO A 429 -11.44 -1.24 0.20
N LEU A 430 -10.33 -1.99 0.14
CA LEU A 430 -9.28 -1.87 -0.88
C LEU A 430 -9.37 -2.93 -1.97
N VAL A 431 -10.22 -3.95 -1.79
CA VAL A 431 -10.29 -5.10 -2.67
C VAL A 431 -11.70 -5.28 -3.22
N VAL A 432 -11.81 -5.22 -4.53
CA VAL A 432 -13.02 -5.59 -5.27
C VAL A 432 -12.86 -7.03 -5.73
N ARG A 433 -13.68 -7.94 -5.19
CA ARG A 433 -13.61 -9.36 -5.49
C ARG A 433 -14.99 -9.95 -5.64
N ARG A 434 -15.18 -10.69 -6.72
CA ARG A 434 -16.36 -11.53 -6.96
C ARG A 434 -15.95 -12.90 -7.47
N SER A 435 -16.73 -13.87 -7.09
CA SER A 435 -16.65 -15.24 -7.58
C SER A 435 -17.82 -15.55 -8.53
N ARG A 436 -17.75 -16.65 -9.23
CA ARG A 436 -18.88 -17.10 -10.04
C ARG A 436 -20.07 -17.54 -9.20
N LEU A 437 -19.84 -17.95 -7.95
CA LEU A 437 -20.89 -18.26 -6.99
C LEU A 437 -21.69 -17.00 -6.62
N ASP A 438 -21.02 -15.87 -6.42
CA ASP A 438 -21.68 -14.60 -6.12
C ASP A 438 -22.67 -14.21 -7.23
N LEU A 439 -22.38 -14.56 -8.49
CA LEU A 439 -23.27 -14.30 -9.62
C LEU A 439 -24.57 -15.12 -9.57
N GLU A 440 -24.57 -16.26 -8.88
CA GLU A 440 -25.76 -17.07 -8.65
C GLU A 440 -26.46 -16.78 -7.32
N GLU A 441 -25.71 -16.48 -6.29
CA GLU A 441 -26.22 -16.28 -4.92
C GLU A 441 -26.82 -14.89 -4.73
N ILE A 442 -26.25 -13.85 -5.38
CA ILE A 442 -26.77 -12.49 -5.31
C ILE A 442 -27.94 -12.34 -6.30
N PRO A 443 -29.18 -12.13 -5.79
CA PRO A 443 -30.37 -12.10 -6.64
C PRO A 443 -30.29 -11.09 -7.78
N GLU A 444 -29.77 -9.90 -7.51
CA GLU A 444 -29.64 -8.79 -8.47
C GLU A 444 -28.73 -9.18 -9.66
N TYR A 445 -27.63 -9.85 -9.41
CA TYR A 445 -26.73 -10.33 -10.46
C TYR A 445 -27.35 -11.45 -11.27
N LYS A 446 -27.99 -12.39 -10.59
CA LYS A 446 -28.67 -13.51 -11.24
C LYS A 446 -29.82 -13.05 -12.15
N GLU A 447 -30.63 -12.10 -11.71
CA GLU A 447 -31.73 -11.55 -12.49
C GLU A 447 -31.22 -10.75 -13.70
N ASP A 448 -30.15 -9.94 -13.51
CA ASP A 448 -29.54 -9.19 -14.59
C ASP A 448 -28.97 -10.11 -15.67
N LEU A 449 -28.21 -11.13 -15.31
CA LEU A 449 -27.66 -12.11 -16.24
C LEU A 449 -28.75 -12.89 -17.00
N LYS A 450 -29.82 -13.28 -16.31
CA LYS A 450 -30.97 -13.93 -16.95
C LYS A 450 -31.64 -13.01 -17.98
N ARG A 451 -31.85 -11.74 -17.64
CA ARG A 451 -32.41 -10.73 -18.54
C ARG A 451 -31.56 -10.56 -19.79
N GLN A 452 -30.23 -10.59 -19.63
CA GLN A 452 -29.29 -10.49 -20.74
C GLN A 452 -29.00 -11.82 -21.44
N LYS A 453 -29.67 -12.92 -21.04
CA LYS A 453 -29.52 -14.28 -21.58
C LYS A 453 -28.10 -14.84 -21.46
N ILE A 454 -27.39 -14.45 -20.41
CA ILE A 454 -26.05 -14.92 -20.09
C ILE A 454 -26.15 -15.98 -18.99
N ASN A 455 -25.64 -17.17 -19.28
CA ASN A 455 -25.59 -18.27 -18.30
C ASN A 455 -24.13 -18.44 -17.84
N PRO A 456 -23.78 -18.00 -16.63
CA PRO A 456 -22.43 -18.19 -16.10
C PRO A 456 -22.22 -19.70 -15.85
N VAL A 457 -21.14 -20.24 -16.38
CA VAL A 457 -20.74 -21.61 -16.08
C VAL A 457 -20.01 -21.63 -14.75
N ILE A 458 -20.57 -22.28 -13.74
CA ILE A 458 -19.90 -22.57 -12.49
C ILE A 458 -19.13 -23.86 -12.67
N PRO A 459 -17.79 -23.84 -12.60
CA PRO A 459 -17.04 -25.08 -12.70
C PRO A 459 -17.30 -25.94 -11.46
N GLU A 460 -17.49 -27.21 -11.69
CA GLU A 460 -17.51 -28.19 -10.60
C GLU A 460 -16.18 -28.25 -9.88
N PRO A 461 -16.14 -28.69 -8.60
CA PRO A 461 -14.89 -28.87 -7.90
C PRO A 461 -13.90 -29.70 -8.72
N PRO A 462 -12.59 -29.36 -8.68
CA PRO A 462 -11.59 -30.12 -9.42
C PRO A 462 -11.63 -31.60 -9.07
N VAL A 463 -11.76 -32.43 -10.08
CA VAL A 463 -11.67 -33.88 -9.92
C VAL A 463 -10.23 -34.31 -10.09
N GLN A 464 -9.71 -35.05 -9.13
CA GLN A 464 -8.38 -35.61 -9.24
C GLN A 464 -8.37 -36.74 -10.24
N LEU A 465 -7.79 -36.50 -11.40
CA LEU A 465 -7.61 -37.54 -12.42
C LEU A 465 -6.32 -38.31 -12.11
N GLY A 466 -6.45 -39.59 -11.81
CA GLY A 466 -5.32 -40.51 -11.76
C GLY A 466 -4.82 -40.80 -13.17
N TYR A 467 -3.56 -40.43 -13.46
CA TYR A 467 -2.95 -40.81 -14.73
C TYR A 467 -2.25 -42.16 -14.61
N TYR A 468 -2.76 -43.14 -15.30
CA TYR A 468 -2.19 -44.47 -15.34
C TYR A 468 -1.19 -44.61 -16.48
N LEU A 469 0.09 -44.76 -16.15
CA LEU A 469 1.17 -44.81 -17.14
C LEU A 469 1.24 -46.11 -17.96
N GLY A 470 0.54 -47.15 -17.52
CA GLY A 470 0.52 -48.44 -18.25
C GLY A 470 1.91 -49.00 -18.52
N ASP A 471 2.14 -49.44 -19.73
CA ASP A 471 3.40 -50.07 -20.19
C ASP A 471 4.59 -49.11 -20.22
N ILE A 472 4.35 -47.80 -20.22
CA ILE A 472 5.43 -46.79 -20.23
C ILE A 472 5.91 -46.41 -18.81
N ARG A 473 5.31 -46.97 -17.75
CA ARG A 473 5.63 -46.64 -16.37
C ARG A 473 7.14 -46.81 -16.04
N ASP A 474 7.68 -47.95 -16.46
CA ASP A 474 9.08 -48.27 -16.14
C ASP A 474 10.04 -47.37 -16.93
N LEU A 475 9.71 -47.04 -18.16
CA LEU A 475 10.43 -46.08 -18.96
C LEU A 475 10.40 -44.68 -18.33
N TYR A 476 9.20 -44.28 -17.87
CA TYR A 476 8.99 -42.98 -17.22
C TYR A 476 9.81 -42.87 -15.94
N LEU A 477 9.73 -43.85 -15.05
CA LEU A 477 10.47 -43.87 -13.78
C LEU A 477 11.97 -43.93 -14.02
N ARG A 478 12.43 -44.74 -14.97
CA ARG A 478 13.86 -44.82 -15.37
C ARG A 478 14.35 -43.47 -15.87
N THR A 479 13.61 -42.78 -16.72
CA THR A 479 13.98 -41.46 -17.24
C THR A 479 14.03 -40.43 -16.10
N LEU A 480 13.02 -40.45 -15.20
CA LEU A 480 13.01 -39.58 -14.04
C LEU A 480 14.24 -39.79 -13.14
N ASN A 481 14.60 -41.04 -12.89
CA ASN A 481 15.77 -41.40 -12.11
C ASN A 481 17.10 -40.98 -12.80
N LEU A 482 17.18 -41.01 -14.12
CA LEU A 482 18.36 -40.49 -14.84
C LEU A 482 18.52 -38.98 -14.67
N ILE A 483 17.38 -38.24 -14.58
CA ILE A 483 17.40 -36.77 -14.37
C ILE A 483 17.65 -36.43 -12.91
N SER A 484 16.99 -37.12 -11.98
CA SER A 484 17.00 -36.82 -10.53
C SER A 484 17.13 -38.08 -9.68
N PRO A 485 18.30 -38.73 -9.68
CA PRO A 485 18.53 -39.94 -8.90
C PRO A 485 18.53 -39.66 -7.41
N THR A 486 18.08 -40.62 -6.61
CA THR A 486 18.32 -40.66 -5.17
C THR A 486 19.74 -41.16 -4.89
N ASP A 487 20.28 -40.91 -3.69
CA ASP A 487 21.63 -41.40 -3.34
C ASP A 487 21.66 -42.93 -3.31
N GLU A 488 20.58 -43.58 -2.85
CA GLU A 488 20.44 -45.04 -2.89
C GLU A 488 20.50 -45.62 -4.32
N GLU A 489 19.95 -44.92 -5.30
CA GLU A 489 19.97 -45.35 -6.71
C GLU A 489 21.33 -45.21 -7.33
N LYS A 490 22.08 -44.18 -6.98
CA LYS A 490 23.49 -44.02 -7.41
C LYS A 490 24.38 -45.14 -6.87
N ASP A 491 24.16 -45.47 -5.58
CA ASP A 491 24.92 -46.52 -4.92
C ASP A 491 24.63 -47.92 -5.49
N LYS A 492 23.34 -48.17 -5.86
CA LYS A 492 22.92 -49.42 -6.48
C LYS A 492 23.38 -49.61 -7.92
N ASN A 493 23.62 -48.52 -8.63
CA ASN A 493 23.99 -48.56 -10.07
C ASN A 493 25.18 -47.63 -10.37
N PRO A 494 26.36 -47.92 -9.85
CA PRO A 494 27.55 -47.03 -9.95
C PRO A 494 28.06 -46.81 -11.37
N GLY A 495 27.65 -47.62 -12.36
CA GLY A 495 28.03 -47.48 -13.77
C GLY A 495 27.04 -46.65 -14.62
N THR A 496 25.98 -46.15 -14.01
CA THR A 496 24.96 -45.38 -14.75
C THR A 496 25.32 -43.90 -14.81
N HIS A 497 25.29 -43.30 -16.01
CA HIS A 497 25.48 -41.87 -16.20
C HIS A 497 24.20 -41.11 -15.92
N TYR A 498 24.15 -40.43 -14.78
CA TYR A 498 23.06 -39.56 -14.37
C TYR A 498 23.28 -38.13 -14.81
N TYR A 499 22.21 -37.36 -14.90
CA TYR A 499 22.31 -35.92 -15.16
C TYR A 499 23.01 -35.19 -14.01
N GLU A 500 24.23 -34.76 -14.23
CA GLU A 500 25.02 -34.01 -13.23
C GLU A 500 24.93 -32.50 -13.39
N GLY A 501 24.48 -32.02 -14.53
CA GLY A 501 24.49 -30.60 -14.85
C GLY A 501 25.90 -30.00 -14.92
N ALA A 502 26.87 -30.76 -15.46
CA ALA A 502 28.29 -30.42 -15.56
C ALA A 502 28.51 -29.03 -16.14
N ARG A 503 27.80 -28.72 -17.23
CA ARG A 503 27.80 -27.41 -17.89
C ARG A 503 27.55 -26.22 -16.95
N TYR A 504 26.77 -26.41 -15.92
CA TYR A 504 26.40 -25.37 -14.95
C TYR A 504 27.33 -25.34 -13.72
N LYS A 505 28.33 -26.21 -13.69
CA LYS A 505 29.37 -26.33 -12.64
C LYS A 505 30.78 -26.39 -13.23
N PRO A 506 31.18 -25.49 -14.13
CA PRO A 506 32.47 -25.57 -14.80
C PRO A 506 33.66 -25.53 -13.84
N THR A 507 33.54 -24.74 -12.74
CA THR A 507 34.64 -24.67 -11.76
C THR A 507 34.94 -25.99 -11.04
N ARG A 508 34.01 -26.95 -10.99
CA ARG A 508 34.23 -28.27 -10.40
C ARG A 508 35.15 -29.13 -11.26
N TYR A 509 35.23 -28.84 -12.54
CA TYR A 509 36.04 -29.57 -13.55
C TYR A 509 37.31 -28.83 -13.93
N ILE A 510 37.54 -27.63 -13.40
CA ILE A 510 38.82 -26.96 -13.48
C ILE A 510 39.75 -27.71 -12.52
N VAL A 511 40.69 -28.34 -13.12
CA VAL A 511 41.59 -29.35 -12.61
C VAL A 511 42.26 -29.03 -11.28
N ASP A 512 42.79 -30.05 -10.63
CA ASP A 512 43.51 -30.10 -9.36
C ASP A 512 44.79 -29.24 -9.29
N ASP A 513 44.88 -28.13 -10.01
CA ASP A 513 45.97 -27.18 -9.94
C ASP A 513 45.67 -26.12 -8.88
N GLU A 514 46.29 -26.27 -7.71
CA GLU A 514 46.17 -25.33 -6.60
C GLU A 514 46.63 -23.91 -6.95
N LYS A 515 47.55 -23.75 -7.93
CA LYS A 515 47.98 -22.42 -8.40
C LYS A 515 46.84 -21.73 -9.16
N LEU A 516 46.20 -22.44 -10.07
CA LEU A 516 45.10 -21.93 -10.86
C LEU A 516 43.90 -21.56 -9.97
N LYS A 517 43.63 -22.36 -8.93
CA LYS A 517 42.58 -22.05 -7.94
C LYS A 517 42.88 -20.76 -7.17
N LYS A 518 44.12 -20.55 -6.74
CA LYS A 518 44.54 -19.34 -6.02
C LYS A 518 44.56 -18.10 -6.93
N GLU A 519 44.96 -18.24 -8.19
CA GLU A 519 44.88 -17.14 -9.16
C GLU A 519 43.43 -16.76 -9.47
N LEU A 520 42.56 -17.75 -9.67
CA LEU A 520 41.14 -17.55 -9.91
C LEU A 520 40.42 -16.90 -8.71
N ASP A 521 40.75 -17.33 -7.49
CA ASP A 521 40.21 -16.78 -6.26
C ASP A 521 40.59 -15.30 -6.11
N LYS A 522 41.83 -14.96 -6.35
CA LYS A 522 42.31 -13.58 -6.34
C LYS A 522 41.66 -12.70 -7.42
N GLU A 523 41.49 -13.21 -8.63
CA GLU A 523 40.81 -12.48 -9.72
C GLU A 523 39.30 -12.27 -9.43
N LEU A 524 38.65 -13.24 -8.78
CA LEU A 524 37.27 -13.17 -8.40
C LEU A 524 37.03 -12.15 -7.26
N GLU A 525 37.93 -12.13 -6.27
CA GLU A 525 37.88 -11.10 -5.20
C GLU A 525 38.11 -9.70 -5.79
N GLU A 526 39.11 -9.51 -6.66
CA GLU A 526 39.46 -8.21 -7.25
C GLU A 526 38.41 -7.68 -8.21
N LYS A 527 37.79 -8.54 -9.06
CA LYS A 527 36.85 -8.09 -10.11
C LYS A 527 35.37 -8.17 -9.71
N MET A 528 35.02 -9.07 -8.82
CA MET A 528 33.60 -9.38 -8.49
C MET A 528 33.27 -9.33 -6.99
N GLY A 529 34.24 -9.15 -6.10
CA GLY A 529 34.01 -9.15 -4.65
C GLY A 529 33.44 -10.47 -4.11
N THR A 530 33.76 -11.61 -4.77
CA THR A 530 33.28 -12.94 -4.40
C THR A 530 34.43 -13.93 -4.36
N ASP A 531 34.40 -14.87 -3.42
CA ASP A 531 35.36 -15.97 -3.33
C ASP A 531 34.98 -17.18 -4.22
N LEU A 532 35.95 -18.06 -4.49
CA LEU A 532 35.75 -19.27 -5.28
C LEU A 532 34.71 -20.21 -4.66
N GLY A 533 34.62 -20.28 -3.33
CA GLY A 533 33.64 -21.11 -2.61
C GLY A 533 32.22 -20.64 -2.88
N MET A 534 31.99 -19.34 -2.84
CA MET A 534 30.69 -18.74 -3.14
C MET A 534 30.30 -18.96 -4.63
N LEU A 535 31.23 -18.85 -5.54
CA LEU A 535 31.01 -19.16 -6.97
C LEU A 535 30.62 -20.63 -7.17
N ILE A 536 31.34 -21.57 -6.56
CA ILE A 536 31.01 -23.01 -6.59
C ILE A 536 29.61 -23.26 -6.03
N GLY A 537 29.27 -22.65 -4.89
CA GLY A 537 27.93 -22.74 -4.28
C GLY A 537 26.81 -22.24 -5.22
N ARG A 538 27.00 -21.09 -5.88
CA ARG A 538 26.08 -20.57 -6.90
C ARG A 538 25.91 -21.52 -8.08
N GLN A 539 27.00 -22.07 -8.61
CA GLN A 539 26.96 -23.03 -9.71
C GLN A 539 26.24 -24.33 -9.35
N VAL A 540 26.44 -24.85 -8.15
CA VAL A 540 25.68 -26.00 -7.64
C VAL A 540 24.18 -25.69 -7.61
N ASN A 541 23.79 -24.53 -7.10
CA ASN A 541 22.39 -24.10 -7.06
C ASN A 541 21.77 -23.97 -8.46
N VAL A 542 22.51 -23.42 -9.42
CA VAL A 542 22.06 -23.35 -10.82
C VAL A 542 21.87 -24.75 -11.41
N SER A 543 22.78 -25.68 -11.16
CA SER A 543 22.68 -27.07 -11.62
C SER A 543 21.44 -27.77 -11.02
N LEU A 544 21.16 -27.57 -9.72
CA LEU A 544 19.96 -28.11 -9.06
C LEU A 544 18.69 -27.48 -9.61
N PHE A 545 18.71 -26.19 -9.88
CA PHE A 545 17.59 -25.50 -10.51
C PHE A 545 17.30 -26.06 -11.91
N MET A 546 18.32 -26.24 -12.74
CA MET A 546 18.18 -26.82 -14.09
C MET A 546 17.66 -28.27 -14.04
N ARG A 547 18.08 -29.06 -13.06
CA ARG A 547 17.54 -30.40 -12.81
C ARG A 547 16.03 -30.33 -12.55
N ARG A 548 15.57 -29.45 -11.66
CA ARG A 548 14.15 -29.24 -11.38
C ARG A 548 13.36 -28.78 -12.62
N MET A 549 13.97 -27.92 -13.43
CA MET A 549 13.35 -27.46 -14.67
C MET A 549 13.20 -28.59 -15.68
N LEU A 550 14.18 -29.48 -15.80
CA LEU A 550 14.08 -30.66 -16.66
C LEU A 550 12.96 -31.62 -16.22
N VAL A 551 12.85 -31.89 -14.91
CA VAL A 551 11.75 -32.71 -14.35
C VAL A 551 10.40 -32.06 -14.70
N ARG A 552 10.22 -30.78 -14.46
CA ARG A 552 8.98 -30.06 -14.81
C ARG A 552 8.66 -30.09 -16.30
N ARG A 553 9.67 -29.97 -17.16
CA ARG A 553 9.50 -30.07 -18.60
C ARG A 553 9.07 -31.48 -19.01
N TYR A 554 9.67 -32.49 -18.40
CA TYR A 554 9.36 -33.90 -18.63
C TYR A 554 7.91 -34.23 -18.21
N GLU A 555 7.50 -33.76 -17.03
CA GLU A 555 6.12 -33.92 -16.53
C GLU A 555 5.08 -33.18 -17.37
N SER A 556 5.46 -32.03 -17.93
CA SER A 556 4.53 -31.18 -18.69
C SER A 556 4.31 -31.67 -20.13
N SER A 557 5.38 -32.00 -20.85
CA SER A 557 5.30 -32.37 -22.27
C SER A 557 6.58 -33.06 -22.72
N VAL A 558 6.45 -34.20 -23.38
CA VAL A 558 7.59 -34.91 -24.01
C VAL A 558 8.25 -34.06 -25.09
N ALA A 559 7.48 -33.29 -25.86
CA ALA A 559 8.02 -32.37 -26.87
C ALA A 559 8.87 -31.27 -26.23
N ALA A 560 8.33 -30.60 -25.21
CA ALA A 560 9.06 -29.54 -24.49
C ALA A 560 10.32 -30.06 -23.78
N PHE A 561 10.30 -31.28 -23.28
CA PHE A 561 11.46 -31.94 -22.69
C PHE A 561 12.52 -32.22 -23.74
N ARG A 562 12.17 -32.81 -24.89
CA ARG A 562 13.06 -33.09 -26.03
C ARG A 562 13.71 -31.80 -26.55
N ASP A 563 12.91 -30.73 -26.74
CA ASP A 563 13.43 -29.45 -27.22
C ASP A 563 14.43 -28.84 -26.21
N SER A 564 14.18 -29.00 -24.91
CA SER A 564 15.10 -28.56 -23.86
C SER A 564 16.41 -29.36 -23.89
N LEU A 565 16.37 -30.68 -24.10
CA LEU A 565 17.56 -31.53 -24.23
C LEU A 565 18.33 -31.18 -25.48
N ASN A 566 17.68 -31.02 -26.63
CA ASN A 566 18.36 -30.63 -27.89
C ASN A 566 19.06 -29.29 -27.74
N SER A 567 18.40 -28.28 -27.16
CA SER A 567 19.01 -26.99 -26.89
C SER A 567 20.22 -27.06 -25.94
N MET A 568 20.17 -28.00 -24.95
CA MET A 568 21.35 -28.26 -24.10
C MET A 568 22.49 -28.92 -24.84
N ILE A 569 22.20 -29.86 -25.75
CA ILE A 569 23.19 -30.54 -26.59
C ILE A 569 23.86 -29.51 -27.49
N ASP A 570 23.10 -28.78 -28.30
CA ASP A 570 23.59 -27.77 -29.23
C ASP A 570 24.48 -26.73 -28.53
N SER A 571 24.05 -26.27 -27.38
CA SER A 571 24.82 -25.31 -26.59
C SER A 571 26.10 -25.92 -26.01
N SER A 572 26.12 -27.22 -25.65
CA SER A 572 27.31 -27.90 -25.13
C SER A 572 28.30 -28.16 -26.24
N GLU A 573 27.81 -28.52 -27.43
CA GLU A 573 28.67 -28.66 -28.63
C GLU A 573 29.33 -27.34 -29.05
N HIS A 574 28.63 -26.22 -28.92
CA HIS A 574 29.20 -24.88 -29.15
C HIS A 574 30.37 -24.59 -28.19
N ILE A 575 30.22 -24.93 -26.92
CA ILE A 575 31.26 -24.73 -25.91
C ILE A 575 32.48 -25.64 -26.20
N LEU A 576 32.24 -26.86 -26.67
CA LEU A 576 33.34 -27.78 -27.03
C LEU A 576 34.11 -27.35 -28.29
N LYS A 577 33.51 -26.55 -29.16
CA LYS A 577 34.14 -25.99 -30.35
C LYS A 577 34.93 -24.71 -30.09
N TRP A 578 34.72 -24.11 -28.91
CA TRP A 578 35.42 -22.92 -28.43
C TRP A 578 36.70 -23.30 -27.69
#